data_844c2c2084f2c9b8a723a9de5a0a558d
#
_entry.id   844c2c2084f2c9b8a723a9de5a0a558d
#
_cell.length_a   1.000
_cell.length_b   1.000
_cell.length_c   1.000
_cell.angle_alpha   90.00
_cell.angle_beta   90.00
_cell.angle_gamma   90.00
#
_symmetry.space_group_name_H-M   'P 1'
#
loop_
_entity.id
_entity.type
_entity.pdbx_description
1 polymer ?
#
loop_
_entity_poly.entity_id
_entity_poly.type
_entity_poly.pdbx_seq_one_letter_code
_entity_poly.pdbx_strand_id
1 'polypeptide(L)'
;MSWLMGLKTISPESLRERMQRERLMVVDVNSAQSWNTAHIPGSVHLDEASFVEGDLPKEKDSGIVFYCSNPMCRKAPNAARRAKGFGYANVQVMSAGISGWISAKRPTEGAG
;
A
#
# COMPACT_ATOMS: atom_id res chain seq x y z
N MET A 1 16.85 -2.56 14.51
CA MET A 1 15.40 -2.35 14.58
C MET A 1 14.83 -1.99 13.23
N SER A 2 13.74 -2.62 12.88
CA SER A 2 13.10 -2.38 11.61
C SER A 2 12.18 -1.15 11.68
N TRP A 3 12.14 -0.34 10.61
CA TRP A 3 11.17 0.75 10.52
C TRP A 3 9.74 0.23 10.38
N LEU A 4 9.58 -1.11 10.21
CA LEU A 4 8.27 -1.75 10.18
C LEU A 4 7.78 -2.13 11.57
N MET A 5 8.57 -1.87 12.62
CA MET A 5 8.20 -2.26 13.99
C MET A 5 6.81 -1.71 14.34
N GLY A 6 5.94 -2.60 14.83
CA GLY A 6 4.56 -2.23 15.17
C GLY A 6 3.59 -2.21 14.01
N LEU A 7 4.06 -2.45 12.79
CA LEU A 7 3.21 -2.52 11.61
C LEU A 7 3.06 -3.96 11.14
N LYS A 8 1.86 -4.33 10.74
CA LYS A 8 1.61 -5.64 10.13
C LYS A 8 1.98 -5.59 8.67
N THR A 9 2.55 -6.69 8.17
CA THR A 9 2.90 -6.81 6.75
C THR A 9 2.02 -7.85 6.07
N ILE A 10 1.96 -7.79 4.75
CA ILE A 10 1.22 -8.74 3.94
C ILE A 10 2.04 -9.05 2.69
N SER A 11 2.02 -10.33 2.26
CA SER A 11 2.74 -10.75 1.06
C SER A 11 1.95 -10.39 -0.19
N PRO A 12 2.62 -10.33 -1.37
CA PRO A 12 1.90 -10.13 -2.62
C PRO A 12 0.82 -11.18 -2.88
N GLU A 13 1.09 -12.43 -2.56
CA GLU A 13 0.12 -13.52 -2.76
C GLU A 13 -1.11 -13.32 -1.88
N SER A 14 -0.89 -13.04 -0.60
CA SER A 14 -1.99 -12.83 0.34
C SER A 14 -2.80 -11.58 -0.01
N LEU A 15 -2.12 -10.51 -0.43
CA LEU A 15 -2.80 -9.29 -0.82
C LEU A 15 -3.70 -9.53 -2.03
N ARG A 16 -3.17 -10.19 -3.06
CA ARG A 16 -3.96 -10.47 -4.25
C ARG A 16 -5.20 -11.29 -3.91
N GLU A 17 -5.03 -12.32 -3.08
CA GLU A 17 -6.14 -13.16 -2.66
C GLU A 17 -7.20 -12.37 -1.90
N ARG A 18 -6.78 -11.51 -0.98
CA ARG A 18 -7.71 -10.70 -0.20
C ARG A 18 -8.44 -9.68 -1.08
N MET A 19 -7.77 -9.09 -2.07
CA MET A 19 -8.39 -8.15 -2.98
C MET A 19 -9.53 -8.77 -3.78
N GLN A 20 -9.48 -10.09 -3.99
CA GLN A 20 -10.53 -10.82 -4.71
C GLN A 20 -11.73 -11.15 -3.84
N ARG A 21 -11.56 -11.13 -2.51
CA ARG A 21 -12.60 -11.56 -1.57
C ARG A 21 -13.12 -10.44 -0.68
N GLU A 22 -12.36 -9.38 -0.51
CA GLU A 22 -12.67 -8.31 0.44
C GLU A 22 -12.57 -6.96 -0.23
N ARG A 23 -13.25 -6.00 0.37
CA ARG A 23 -13.08 -4.61 -0.02
C ARG A 23 -11.91 -4.04 0.76
N LEU A 24 -10.81 -3.77 0.06
CA LEU A 24 -9.61 -3.17 0.63
C LEU A 24 -9.29 -1.90 -0.14
N MET A 25 -8.74 -0.90 0.56
CA MET A 25 -8.12 0.22 -0.12
C MET A 25 -6.63 -0.08 -0.21
N VAL A 26 -6.13 -0.26 -1.42
CA VAL A 26 -4.70 -0.48 -1.67
C VAL A 26 -4.12 0.81 -2.18
N VAL A 27 -3.08 1.31 -1.50
CA VAL A 27 -2.53 2.64 -1.76
C VAL A 27 -1.08 2.53 -2.18
N ASP A 28 -0.79 3.06 -3.37
CA ASP A 28 0.56 3.19 -3.91
C ASP A 28 1.09 4.56 -3.50
N VAL A 29 2.20 4.58 -2.78
CA VAL A 29 2.82 5.84 -2.35
C VAL A 29 4.15 6.10 -3.06
N ASN A 30 4.36 5.46 -4.20
CA ASN A 30 5.48 5.77 -5.07
C ASN A 30 5.26 7.14 -5.74
N SER A 31 6.26 7.60 -6.49
CA SER A 31 6.09 8.83 -7.26
C SER A 31 5.03 8.65 -8.34
N ALA A 32 4.51 9.76 -8.85
CA ALA A 32 3.54 9.73 -9.95
C ALA A 32 4.12 9.04 -11.18
N GLN A 33 5.41 9.24 -11.44
CA GLN A 33 6.08 8.59 -12.56
C GLN A 33 6.11 7.07 -12.40
N SER A 34 6.44 6.60 -11.21
CA SER A 34 6.43 5.15 -10.94
C SER A 34 5.02 4.57 -11.05
N TRP A 35 4.03 5.29 -10.52
CA TRP A 35 2.63 4.88 -10.65
C TRP A 35 2.24 4.70 -12.11
N ASN A 36 2.60 5.68 -12.94
CA ASN A 36 2.26 5.61 -14.36
C ASN A 36 2.95 4.45 -15.07
N THR A 37 4.13 4.07 -14.61
CA THR A 37 4.87 2.96 -15.22
C THR A 37 4.23 1.62 -14.87
N ALA A 38 3.98 1.36 -13.59
CA ALA A 38 3.36 0.11 -13.16
C ALA A 38 2.80 0.27 -11.75
N HIS A 39 1.55 -0.13 -11.55
CA HIS A 39 0.92 -0.16 -10.24
C HIS A 39 -0.03 -1.35 -10.14
N ILE A 40 -0.41 -1.69 -8.93
CA ILE A 40 -1.36 -2.79 -8.70
C ILE A 40 -2.74 -2.36 -9.22
N PRO A 41 -3.41 -3.20 -10.06
CA PRO A 41 -4.76 -2.88 -10.52
C PRO A 41 -5.70 -2.69 -9.33
N GLY A 42 -6.49 -1.63 -9.37
CA GLY A 42 -7.41 -1.31 -8.29
C GLY A 42 -6.80 -0.50 -7.16
N SER A 43 -5.49 -0.25 -7.18
CA SER A 43 -4.87 0.62 -6.19
C SER A 43 -5.13 2.09 -6.54
N VAL A 44 -4.99 2.94 -5.52
CA VAL A 44 -5.05 4.40 -5.71
C VAL A 44 -3.69 4.98 -5.39
N HIS A 45 -3.38 6.12 -5.99
CA HIS A 45 -2.10 6.80 -5.75
C HIS A 45 -2.30 7.94 -4.78
N LEU A 46 -1.50 7.95 -3.70
CA LEU A 46 -1.47 9.07 -2.75
C LEU A 46 -0.02 9.44 -2.46
N ASP A 47 0.21 10.70 -2.17
CA ASP A 47 1.52 11.17 -1.74
C ASP A 47 1.67 10.88 -0.24
N GLU A 48 2.73 10.15 0.15
CA GLU A 48 2.87 9.68 1.54
C GLU A 48 3.04 10.84 2.55
N ALA A 49 3.53 11.98 2.09
CA ALA A 49 3.78 13.11 2.98
C ALA A 49 2.61 14.07 3.08
N SER A 50 1.67 14.04 2.12
CA SER A 50 0.64 15.08 2.05
C SER A 50 -0.80 14.58 2.04
N PHE A 51 -1.03 13.25 1.95
CA PHE A 51 -2.41 12.78 1.97
C PHE A 51 -3.07 13.10 3.30
N VAL A 52 -4.38 13.27 3.28
CA VAL A 52 -5.15 13.64 4.47
C VAL A 52 -6.18 12.57 4.79
N GLU A 53 -6.78 12.67 5.97
CA GLU A 53 -7.74 11.68 6.42
C GLU A 53 -8.89 11.50 5.43
N GLY A 54 -9.33 12.57 4.78
CA GLY A 54 -10.40 12.51 3.79
C GLY A 54 -10.08 11.70 2.55
N ASP A 55 -8.81 11.39 2.30
CA ASP A 55 -8.39 10.52 1.20
C ASP A 55 -8.59 9.04 1.52
N LEU A 56 -8.85 8.70 2.77
CA LEU A 56 -8.97 7.33 3.26
C LEU A 56 -10.45 6.98 3.48
N PRO A 57 -10.77 5.69 3.67
CA PRO A 57 -12.16 5.29 3.85
C PRO A 57 -12.80 5.96 5.06
N LYS A 58 -14.11 6.17 5.00
CA LYS A 58 -14.86 6.81 6.07
C LYS A 58 -14.85 5.97 7.34
N GLU A 59 -14.97 4.65 7.19
CA GLU A 59 -15.03 3.73 8.33
C GLU A 59 -13.62 3.40 8.81
N LYS A 60 -13.37 3.62 10.10
CA LYS A 60 -12.02 3.47 10.66
C LYS A 60 -11.57 2.02 10.81
N ASP A 61 -12.47 1.07 10.66
CA ASP A 61 -12.13 -0.36 10.66
C ASP A 61 -11.90 -0.91 9.26
N SER A 62 -11.96 -0.07 8.23
CA SER A 62 -11.69 -0.48 6.85
C SER A 62 -10.24 -0.97 6.71
N GLY A 63 -10.04 -2.00 5.90
CA GLY A 63 -8.71 -2.50 5.60
C GLY A 63 -7.99 -1.58 4.62
N ILE A 64 -6.77 -1.19 4.95
CA ILE A 64 -5.93 -0.36 4.10
C ILE A 64 -4.56 -1.01 3.99
N VAL A 65 -4.05 -1.12 2.77
CA VAL A 65 -2.71 -1.66 2.53
C VAL A 65 -1.90 -0.62 1.75
N PHE A 66 -0.77 -0.23 2.30
CA PHE A 66 0.16 0.69 1.63
C PHE A 66 1.32 -0.08 1.04
N TYR A 67 1.82 0.37 -0.11
CA TYR A 67 3.04 -0.20 -0.68
C TYR A 67 3.83 0.89 -1.41
N CYS A 68 5.13 0.64 -1.57
CA CYS A 68 5.97 1.51 -2.38
C CYS A 68 6.86 0.65 -3.30
N SER A 69 8.14 0.96 -3.45
CA SER A 69 8.95 0.35 -4.51
C SER A 69 9.47 -1.04 -4.20
N ASN A 70 10.06 -1.21 -3.01
CA ASN A 70 10.79 -2.43 -2.65
C ASN A 70 10.92 -2.46 -1.12
N PRO A 71 11.49 -3.55 -0.55
CA PRO A 71 11.57 -3.69 0.91
C PRO A 71 12.39 -2.60 1.63
N MET A 72 13.24 -1.89 0.91
CA MET A 72 14.07 -0.84 1.51
C MET A 72 13.37 0.52 1.55
N CYS A 73 12.28 0.68 0.83
CA CYS A 73 11.55 1.95 0.76
C CYS A 73 10.76 2.19 2.04
N ARG A 74 10.87 3.39 2.60
CA ARG A 74 10.20 3.74 3.87
C ARG A 74 8.88 4.49 3.68
N LYS A 75 8.52 4.84 2.45
CA LYS A 75 7.30 5.62 2.21
C LYS A 75 6.04 4.89 2.66
N ALA A 76 5.94 3.60 2.37
CA ALA A 76 4.75 2.84 2.77
C ALA A 76 4.62 2.71 4.29
N PRO A 77 5.69 2.36 5.04
CA PRO A 77 5.61 2.38 6.50
C PRO A 77 5.24 3.74 7.06
N ASN A 78 5.80 4.82 6.51
CA ASN A 78 5.48 6.18 6.96
C ASN A 78 4.00 6.50 6.73
N ALA A 79 3.48 6.15 5.55
CA ALA A 79 2.07 6.36 5.24
C ALA A 79 1.17 5.54 6.16
N ALA A 80 1.55 4.29 6.42
CA ALA A 80 0.78 3.43 7.32
C ALA A 80 0.70 4.02 8.73
N ARG A 81 1.80 4.56 9.23
CA ARG A 81 1.81 5.20 10.56
C ARG A 81 0.93 6.45 10.58
N ARG A 82 0.92 7.22 9.49
CA ARG A 82 0.02 8.37 9.40
C ARG A 82 -1.44 7.93 9.46
N ALA A 83 -1.78 6.88 8.73
CA ALA A 83 -3.15 6.36 8.75
C ALA A 83 -3.55 5.88 10.15
N LYS A 84 -2.64 5.17 10.83
CA LYS A 84 -2.90 4.75 12.21
C LYS A 84 -3.09 5.95 13.13
N GLY A 85 -2.33 7.02 12.91
CA GLY A 85 -2.49 8.26 13.65
C GLY A 85 -3.85 8.92 13.44
N PHE A 86 -4.49 8.70 12.30
CA PHE A 86 -5.85 9.17 12.04
C PHE A 86 -6.92 8.25 12.67
N GLY A 87 -6.51 7.14 13.28
CA GLY A 87 -7.43 6.23 13.96
C GLY A 87 -7.76 4.94 13.22
N TYR A 88 -7.12 4.67 12.09
CA TYR A 88 -7.38 3.44 11.33
C TYR A 88 -6.69 2.26 12.01
N ALA A 89 -7.47 1.21 12.30
CA ALA A 89 -6.97 0.03 13.04
C ALA A 89 -6.43 -1.07 12.15
N ASN A 90 -6.95 -1.20 10.93
CA ASN A 90 -6.64 -2.32 10.05
C ASN A 90 -5.72 -1.89 8.91
N VAL A 91 -4.53 -1.45 9.27
CA VAL A 91 -3.53 -0.93 8.32
C VAL A 91 -2.38 -1.91 8.22
N GLN A 92 -2.00 -2.25 6.99
CA GLN A 92 -0.89 -3.15 6.72
C GLN A 92 0.01 -2.56 5.64
N VAL A 93 1.22 -3.11 5.53
CA VAL A 93 2.19 -2.74 4.51
C VAL A 93 2.55 -3.97 3.70
N MET A 94 2.46 -3.87 2.37
CA MET A 94 3.04 -4.89 1.50
C MET A 94 4.51 -4.54 1.31
N SER A 95 5.34 -5.03 2.22
CA SER A 95 6.74 -4.62 2.30
C SER A 95 7.56 -5.02 1.07
N ALA A 96 7.14 -6.05 0.34
CA ALA A 96 7.84 -6.43 -0.90
C ALA A 96 7.80 -5.32 -1.96
N GLY A 97 6.82 -4.43 -1.88
CA GLY A 97 6.66 -3.32 -2.81
C GLY A 97 6.26 -3.78 -4.21
N ILE A 98 6.18 -2.81 -5.13
CA ILE A 98 5.81 -3.15 -6.51
C ILE A 98 6.83 -4.10 -7.14
N SER A 99 8.11 -4.01 -6.77
CA SER A 99 9.11 -4.92 -7.30
C SER A 99 8.83 -6.36 -6.90
N GLY A 100 8.44 -6.60 -5.64
CA GLY A 100 8.09 -7.95 -5.18
C GLY A 100 6.79 -8.45 -5.78
N TRP A 101 5.84 -7.56 -6.00
CA TRP A 101 4.58 -7.89 -6.68
C TRP A 101 4.85 -8.39 -8.10
N ILE A 102 5.70 -7.67 -8.83
CA ILE A 102 6.09 -8.06 -10.20
C ILE A 102 6.88 -9.36 -10.18
N SER A 103 7.81 -9.52 -9.24
CA SER A 103 8.59 -10.75 -9.11
C SER A 103 7.72 -11.96 -8.82
N ALA A 104 6.60 -11.76 -8.12
CA ALA A 104 5.63 -12.82 -7.85
C ALA A 104 4.70 -13.04 -9.04
N LYS A 105 4.94 -12.37 -10.15
CA LYS A 105 4.17 -12.49 -11.40
C LYS A 105 2.71 -12.12 -11.23
N ARG A 106 2.44 -11.13 -10.38
CA ARG A 106 1.09 -10.60 -10.21
C ARG A 106 0.84 -9.48 -11.23
N PRO A 107 -0.42 -9.26 -11.62
CA PRO A 107 -0.72 -8.30 -12.69
C PRO A 107 -0.46 -6.86 -12.28
N THR A 108 -0.10 -6.03 -13.27
CA THR A 108 0.05 -4.59 -13.06
C THR A 108 -0.70 -3.83 -14.15
N GLU A 109 -0.98 -2.56 -13.88
CA GLU A 109 -1.48 -1.61 -14.85
C GLU A 109 -0.50 -0.47 -14.97
N GLY A 110 -0.52 0.24 -16.10
CA GLY A 110 0.35 1.38 -16.32
C GLY A 110 0.73 1.49 -17.78
N ALA A 111 1.56 2.53 -18.09
CA ALA A 111 2.00 2.80 -19.46
C ALA A 111 3.27 2.04 -19.84
N GLY A 112 3.95 1.46 -18.87
CA GLY A 112 5.20 0.75 -19.12
C GLY A 112 5.09 -0.77 -19.02
#